data_d1a2db338e89920a4c1d2e7b720a3a5d
#
_entry.id   d1a2db338e89920a4c1d2e7b720a3a5d
#
_cell.length_a   1.000
_cell.length_b   1.000
_cell.length_c   1.000
_cell.angle_alpha   90.00
_cell.angle_beta   90.00
_cell.angle_gamma   90.00
#
_symmetry.space_group_name_H-M   'P 1'
#
loop_
_entity.id
_entity.type
_entity.pdbx_description
1 polymer ?
#
loop_
_entity_poly.entity_id
_entity_poly.type
_entity_poly.pdbx_seq_one_letter_code
_entity_poly.pdbx_strand_id
1 'polypeptide(L)'
;MVFDTPYGKTTELRLFEVAGTRVLTCKMHGWRSGVNRADASRQLFWTFREAGVKRIFSEGGVGTINKLLDTRDFLIPDDYLDMSVRKDVGLEGKYLLVMRDALCPQMREELIKNTRKHFSGRIFTRGTYANTDGRHFESPAEIAMLNGHADIVGQSICPEVYLAREIGACYAGLYYVVNYGEGIKPWSHQVLEDIFYDDAPMISKILLDTIRSLAQQDRNCECLSLRKETY
;
A
#
# COMPACT_ATOMS: atom_id res chain seq x y z
N MET A 1 -12.30 -9.46 -14.08
CA MET A 1 -12.09 -8.76 -15.36
C MET A 1 -10.59 -8.59 -15.57
N VAL A 2 -10.11 -8.80 -16.78
CA VAL A 2 -8.71 -8.58 -17.18
C VAL A 2 -8.72 -7.53 -18.30
N PHE A 3 -7.82 -6.56 -18.23
CA PHE A 3 -7.74 -5.47 -19.21
C PHE A 3 -6.46 -5.57 -20.01
N ASP A 4 -6.52 -5.25 -21.30
CA ASP A 4 -5.36 -5.01 -22.13
C ASP A 4 -4.87 -3.58 -21.92
N THR A 5 -3.58 -3.42 -21.69
CA THR A 5 -2.93 -2.13 -21.48
C THR A 5 -1.70 -1.99 -22.39
N PRO A 6 -1.14 -0.80 -22.57
CA PRO A 6 0.13 -0.63 -23.30
C PRO A 6 1.30 -1.42 -22.70
N TYR A 7 1.17 -1.84 -21.45
CA TYR A 7 2.20 -2.59 -20.69
C TYR A 7 1.90 -4.09 -20.59
N GLY A 8 0.89 -4.59 -21.32
CA GLY A 8 0.42 -5.96 -21.28
C GLY A 8 -0.88 -6.13 -20.48
N LYS A 9 -1.27 -7.39 -20.25
CA LYS A 9 -2.54 -7.72 -19.58
C LYS A 9 -2.43 -7.55 -18.07
N THR A 10 -3.46 -6.96 -17.47
CA THR A 10 -3.56 -6.82 -16.00
C THR A 10 -3.70 -8.19 -15.32
N THR A 11 -3.51 -8.21 -14.00
CA THR A 11 -4.10 -9.24 -13.15
C THR A 11 -5.63 -9.17 -13.23
N GLU A 12 -6.32 -10.19 -12.69
CA GLU A 12 -7.77 -10.12 -12.54
C GLU A 12 -8.17 -9.01 -11.57
N LEU A 13 -9.02 -8.09 -12.02
CA LEU A 13 -9.67 -7.10 -11.18
C LEU A 13 -11.14 -7.48 -10.95
N ARG A 14 -11.67 -7.10 -9.78
CA ARG A 14 -13.09 -7.23 -9.46
C ARG A 14 -13.68 -5.85 -9.27
N LEU A 15 -14.90 -5.67 -9.78
CA LEU A 15 -15.68 -4.46 -9.62
C LEU A 15 -16.88 -4.75 -8.70
N PHE A 16 -17.09 -3.91 -7.72
CA PHE A 16 -18.27 -3.94 -6.87
C PHE A 16 -18.63 -2.50 -6.46
N GLU A 17 -19.69 -2.34 -5.67
CA GLU A 17 -20.17 -1.04 -5.24
C GLU A 17 -20.27 -0.97 -3.72
N VAL A 18 -19.89 0.18 -3.15
CA VAL A 18 -20.00 0.49 -1.73
C VAL A 18 -20.55 1.89 -1.59
N ALA A 19 -21.74 2.02 -1.00
CA ALA A 19 -22.41 3.31 -0.77
C ALA A 19 -22.49 4.22 -2.03
N GLY A 20 -22.85 3.63 -3.17
CA GLY A 20 -22.94 4.33 -4.45
C GLY A 20 -21.60 4.61 -5.15
N THR A 21 -20.50 4.18 -4.55
CA THR A 21 -19.15 4.31 -5.13
C THR A 21 -18.70 3.00 -5.75
N ARG A 22 -18.30 3.04 -7.03
CA ARG A 22 -17.69 1.88 -7.70
C ARG A 22 -16.27 1.68 -7.20
N VAL A 23 -15.95 0.44 -6.85
CA VAL A 23 -14.66 0.03 -6.30
C VAL A 23 -14.05 -1.04 -7.16
N LEU A 24 -12.83 -0.80 -7.63
CA LEU A 24 -11.98 -1.80 -8.27
C LEU A 24 -11.03 -2.39 -7.23
N THR A 25 -10.93 -3.71 -7.18
CA THR A 25 -9.96 -4.40 -6.33
C THR A 25 -9.21 -5.47 -7.10
N CYS A 26 -7.98 -5.71 -6.70
CA CYS A 26 -7.18 -6.84 -7.16
C CYS A 26 -6.40 -7.43 -5.98
N LYS A 27 -6.03 -8.70 -6.12
CA LYS A 27 -5.04 -9.32 -5.24
C LYS A 27 -3.64 -8.82 -5.60
N MET A 28 -2.63 -9.28 -4.88
CA MET A 28 -1.23 -9.00 -5.18
C MET A 28 -0.95 -9.14 -6.70
N HIS A 29 -0.61 -8.03 -7.33
CA HIS A 29 -0.42 -7.95 -8.77
C HIS A 29 1.03 -8.14 -9.20
N GLY A 30 1.98 -7.83 -8.32
CA GLY A 30 3.40 -7.73 -8.65
C GLY A 30 4.15 -9.06 -8.78
N TRP A 31 3.59 -10.16 -8.30
CA TRP A 31 4.26 -11.47 -8.28
C TRP A 31 3.61 -12.48 -9.21
N ARG A 32 3.55 -12.15 -10.48
CA ARG A 32 3.02 -13.03 -11.53
C ARG A 32 4.14 -13.61 -12.38
N SER A 33 3.99 -14.88 -12.81
CA SER A 33 4.92 -15.49 -13.76
C SER A 33 4.90 -14.74 -15.11
N GLY A 34 6.06 -14.50 -15.67
CA GLY A 34 6.21 -13.86 -16.98
C GLY A 34 5.99 -12.34 -16.99
N VAL A 35 5.75 -11.70 -15.84
CA VAL A 35 5.56 -10.25 -15.74
C VAL A 35 6.54 -9.70 -14.70
N ASN A 36 7.31 -8.69 -15.05
CA ASN A 36 8.12 -7.98 -14.06
C ASN A 36 7.24 -7.04 -13.21
N ARG A 37 7.69 -6.68 -12.01
CA ARG A 37 6.91 -5.88 -11.07
C ARG A 37 6.63 -4.46 -11.57
N ALA A 38 7.56 -3.87 -12.31
CA ALA A 38 7.37 -2.54 -12.86
C ALA A 38 6.20 -2.53 -13.85
N ASP A 39 6.16 -3.48 -14.78
CA ASP A 39 5.07 -3.59 -15.74
C ASP A 39 3.76 -3.99 -15.08
N ALA A 40 3.78 -4.89 -14.08
CA ALA A 40 2.58 -5.23 -13.31
C ALA A 40 1.95 -3.99 -12.67
N SER A 41 2.76 -3.11 -12.10
CA SER A 41 2.30 -1.86 -11.51
C SER A 41 1.82 -0.86 -12.58
N ARG A 42 2.54 -0.72 -13.70
CA ARG A 42 2.09 0.11 -14.84
C ARG A 42 0.75 -0.34 -15.40
N GLN A 43 0.55 -1.65 -15.58
CA GLN A 43 -0.72 -2.23 -16.04
C GLN A 43 -1.89 -1.82 -15.13
N LEU A 44 -1.69 -1.97 -13.81
CA LEU A 44 -2.70 -1.65 -12.82
C LEU A 44 -3.01 -0.15 -12.77
N PHE A 45 -1.98 0.69 -12.69
CA PHE A 45 -2.16 2.14 -12.54
C PHE A 45 -2.61 2.82 -13.84
N TRP A 46 -2.24 2.28 -15.00
CA TRP A 46 -2.83 2.70 -16.27
C TRP A 46 -4.35 2.43 -16.26
N THR A 47 -4.76 1.24 -15.84
CA THR A 47 -6.19 0.88 -15.73
C THR A 47 -6.92 1.78 -14.72
N PHE A 48 -6.30 2.09 -13.58
CA PHE A 48 -6.87 3.01 -12.60
C PHE A 48 -7.04 4.42 -13.16
N ARG A 49 -6.08 4.90 -13.93
CA ARG A 49 -6.18 6.20 -14.62
C ARG A 49 -7.36 6.24 -15.58
N GLU A 50 -7.46 5.25 -16.46
CA GLU A 50 -8.55 5.16 -17.47
C GLU A 50 -9.92 4.99 -16.79
N ALA A 51 -9.99 4.30 -15.68
CA ALA A 51 -11.21 4.18 -14.89
C ALA A 51 -11.54 5.44 -14.07
N GLY A 52 -10.67 6.45 -14.04
CA GLY A 52 -10.86 7.69 -13.31
C GLY A 52 -10.76 7.53 -11.78
N VAL A 53 -9.98 6.56 -11.31
CA VAL A 53 -9.78 6.30 -9.87
C VAL A 53 -9.20 7.54 -9.19
N LYS A 54 -9.80 7.91 -8.05
CA LYS A 54 -9.41 9.10 -7.27
C LYS A 54 -8.74 8.76 -5.94
N ARG A 55 -9.00 7.59 -5.36
CA ARG A 55 -8.50 7.14 -4.07
C ARG A 55 -8.08 5.69 -4.16
N ILE A 56 -6.93 5.35 -3.61
CA ILE A 56 -6.35 4.01 -3.65
C ILE A 56 -5.99 3.62 -2.23
N PHE A 57 -6.50 2.47 -1.81
CA PHE A 57 -6.06 1.81 -0.59
C PHE A 57 -5.20 0.60 -0.93
N SER A 58 -4.06 0.49 -0.27
CA SER A 58 -3.26 -0.74 -0.19
C SER A 58 -3.43 -1.36 1.19
N GLU A 59 -3.38 -2.67 1.27
CA GLU A 59 -3.32 -3.38 2.53
C GLU A 59 -2.35 -4.54 2.41
N GLY A 60 -1.81 -4.99 3.54
CA GLY A 60 -0.95 -6.16 3.52
C GLY A 60 -0.24 -6.45 4.82
N GLY A 61 0.23 -7.70 4.91
CA GLY A 61 1.13 -8.13 5.97
C GLY A 61 2.54 -7.62 5.74
N VAL A 62 3.21 -7.24 6.82
CA VAL A 62 4.57 -6.67 6.82
C VAL A 62 5.42 -7.30 7.92
N GLY A 63 6.74 -7.27 7.73
CA GLY A 63 7.70 -7.55 8.79
C GLY A 63 7.91 -6.33 9.67
N THR A 64 8.01 -6.51 10.99
CA THR A 64 8.43 -5.40 11.85
C THR A 64 9.95 -5.31 11.94
N ILE A 65 10.45 -4.07 11.84
CA ILE A 65 11.86 -3.70 12.12
C ILE A 65 11.94 -3.10 13.53
N ASN A 66 10.93 -2.34 13.92
CA ASN A 66 10.84 -1.70 15.21
C ASN A 66 10.47 -2.72 16.30
N LYS A 67 11.32 -2.84 17.32
CA LYS A 67 11.14 -3.78 18.45
C LYS A 67 9.94 -3.49 19.35
N LEU A 68 9.31 -2.33 19.18
CA LEU A 68 8.09 -1.97 19.92
C LEU A 68 6.83 -2.58 19.30
N LEU A 69 6.89 -3.01 18.03
CA LEU A 69 5.77 -3.66 17.35
C LEU A 69 5.84 -5.18 17.55
N ASP A 70 4.67 -5.78 17.66
CA ASP A 70 4.48 -7.23 17.71
C ASP A 70 3.55 -7.69 16.60
N THR A 71 3.49 -9.00 16.37
CA THR A 71 2.52 -9.60 15.43
C THR A 71 1.09 -9.20 15.79
N ARG A 72 0.27 -8.97 14.77
CA ARG A 72 -1.11 -8.45 14.82
C ARG A 72 -1.22 -6.96 15.19
N ASP A 73 -0.13 -6.24 15.39
CA ASP A 73 -0.21 -4.77 15.46
C ASP A 73 -0.54 -4.18 14.11
N PHE A 74 -1.36 -3.13 14.10
CA PHE A 74 -1.60 -2.34 12.90
C PHE A 74 -0.71 -1.11 12.86
N LEU A 75 -0.18 -0.82 11.67
CA LEU A 75 0.52 0.43 11.38
C LEU A 75 -0.09 1.09 10.13
N ILE A 76 -0.47 2.35 10.27
CA ILE A 76 -0.95 3.21 9.18
C ILE A 76 0.16 4.24 8.93
N PRO A 77 1.08 3.97 7.99
CA PRO A 77 2.28 4.77 7.82
C PRO A 77 1.96 6.19 7.37
N ASP A 78 2.80 7.13 7.74
CA ASP A 78 2.77 8.51 7.24
C ASP A 78 3.93 8.81 6.29
N ASP A 79 4.92 7.92 6.22
CA ASP A 79 6.03 8.07 5.28
C ASP A 79 6.53 6.70 4.77
N TYR A 80 7.41 6.73 3.79
CA TYR A 80 8.02 5.54 3.22
C TYR A 80 9.49 5.75 2.86
N LEU A 81 10.25 4.67 2.86
CA LEU A 81 11.63 4.60 2.40
C LEU A 81 11.71 3.60 1.25
N ASP A 82 11.98 4.08 0.04
CA ASP A 82 12.11 3.21 -1.14
C ASP A 82 13.53 2.69 -1.29
N MET A 83 13.73 1.43 -0.93
CA MET A 83 15.00 0.69 -1.13
C MET A 83 14.96 -0.21 -2.36
N SER A 84 13.88 -0.14 -3.16
CA SER A 84 13.80 -0.92 -4.40
C SER A 84 14.66 -0.31 -5.50
N VAL A 85 15.01 -1.12 -6.49
CA VAL A 85 15.68 -0.67 -7.72
C VAL A 85 14.69 -0.12 -8.76
N ARG A 86 13.39 -0.13 -8.45
CA ARG A 86 12.30 0.26 -9.36
C ARG A 86 11.91 1.73 -9.25
N LYS A 87 12.86 2.64 -9.07
CA LYS A 87 12.56 4.07 -8.84
C LYS A 87 12.14 4.83 -10.09
N ASP A 88 12.56 4.36 -11.25
CA ASP A 88 12.21 4.94 -12.55
C ASP A 88 11.02 4.20 -13.19
N VAL A 89 9.91 4.18 -12.49
CA VAL A 89 8.67 3.56 -12.96
C VAL A 89 7.59 4.62 -13.04
N GLY A 90 7.27 5.06 -14.25
CA GLY A 90 6.20 5.99 -14.56
C GLY A 90 5.29 5.46 -15.68
N LEU A 91 4.18 6.12 -15.92
CA LEU A 91 3.28 5.85 -17.04
C LEU A 91 3.62 6.69 -18.27
N GLU A 92 3.86 7.98 -18.10
CA GLU A 92 4.10 8.90 -19.22
C GLU A 92 5.30 9.83 -19.01
N GLY A 93 5.86 9.88 -17.80
CA GLY A 93 6.98 10.77 -17.49
C GLY A 93 6.64 12.28 -17.58
N LYS A 94 5.35 12.61 -17.59
CA LYS A 94 4.84 13.96 -17.83
C LYS A 94 4.96 14.88 -16.60
N TYR A 95 5.09 14.29 -15.42
CA TYR A 95 5.00 15.01 -14.16
C TYR A 95 6.27 14.88 -13.32
N LEU A 96 6.70 15.99 -12.74
CA LEU A 96 7.56 15.99 -11.56
C LEU A 96 6.69 15.75 -10.32
N LEU A 97 6.99 14.69 -9.58
CA LEU A 97 6.22 14.26 -8.44
C LEU A 97 6.83 14.80 -7.14
N VAL A 98 6.05 15.57 -6.40
CA VAL A 98 6.43 16.04 -5.06
C VAL A 98 5.82 15.05 -4.05
N MET A 99 6.67 14.33 -3.33
CA MET A 99 6.25 13.24 -2.45
C MET A 99 6.04 13.67 -0.99
N ARG A 100 5.93 14.97 -0.71
CA ARG A 100 5.39 15.46 0.56
C ARG A 100 3.96 14.92 0.73
N ASP A 101 3.62 14.43 1.92
CA ASP A 101 2.33 13.79 2.19
C ASP A 101 2.00 12.71 1.15
N ALA A 102 2.96 11.84 0.90
CA ALA A 102 2.83 10.75 -0.08
C ALA A 102 1.65 9.84 0.25
N LEU A 103 1.44 9.61 1.54
CA LEU A 103 0.30 8.89 2.10
C LEU A 103 -0.73 9.94 2.55
N CYS A 104 -1.80 10.06 1.79
CA CYS A 104 -2.83 11.11 1.90
C CYS A 104 -3.35 11.31 3.33
N PRO A 105 -3.18 12.48 3.94
CA PRO A 105 -3.61 12.72 5.32
C PRO A 105 -5.10 12.48 5.53
N GLN A 106 -5.96 12.94 4.63
CA GLN A 106 -7.41 12.73 4.72
C GLN A 106 -7.79 11.24 4.71
N MET A 107 -7.18 10.45 3.82
CA MET A 107 -7.47 9.02 3.76
C MET A 107 -6.93 8.28 4.99
N ARG A 108 -5.76 8.68 5.48
CA ARG A 108 -5.17 8.11 6.70
C ARG A 108 -6.03 8.39 7.94
N GLU A 109 -6.57 9.60 8.06
CA GLU A 109 -7.44 9.98 9.19
C GLU A 109 -8.69 9.09 9.25
N GLU A 110 -9.40 8.92 8.13
CA GLU A 110 -10.55 8.03 8.08
C GLU A 110 -10.19 6.55 8.29
N LEU A 111 -9.02 6.13 7.79
CA LEU A 111 -8.53 4.78 8.00
C LEU A 111 -8.21 4.52 9.48
N ILE A 112 -7.55 5.45 10.16
CA ILE A 112 -7.28 5.40 11.60
C ILE A 112 -8.57 5.30 12.41
N LYS A 113 -9.55 6.14 12.10
CA LYS A 113 -10.86 6.16 12.78
C LYS A 113 -11.58 4.81 12.65
N ASN A 114 -11.65 4.26 11.44
CA ASN A 114 -12.32 2.98 11.21
C ASN A 114 -11.51 1.79 11.75
N THR A 115 -10.18 1.85 11.76
CA THR A 115 -9.37 0.84 12.41
C THR A 115 -9.64 0.79 13.92
N ARG A 116 -9.69 1.94 14.58
CA ARG A 116 -10.04 2.03 16.02
C ARG A 116 -11.46 1.53 16.33
N LYS A 117 -12.39 1.66 15.39
CA LYS A 117 -13.77 1.17 15.53
C LYS A 117 -13.85 -0.36 15.55
N HIS A 118 -13.00 -1.03 14.77
CA HIS A 118 -13.12 -2.47 14.52
C HIS A 118 -12.02 -3.31 15.18
N PHE A 119 -10.98 -2.67 15.67
CA PHE A 119 -9.83 -3.35 16.26
C PHE A 119 -9.50 -2.76 17.64
N SER A 120 -9.42 -3.63 18.64
CA SER A 120 -9.12 -3.26 20.04
C SER A 120 -7.66 -3.40 20.42
N GLY A 121 -6.82 -3.95 19.54
CA GLY A 121 -5.38 -4.11 19.75
C GLY A 121 -4.60 -2.81 19.51
N ARG A 122 -3.29 -2.94 19.39
CA ARG A 122 -2.40 -1.79 19.22
C ARG A 122 -2.42 -1.27 17.79
N ILE A 123 -2.58 0.04 17.66
CA ILE A 123 -2.61 0.74 16.38
C ILE A 123 -1.57 1.86 16.41
N PHE A 124 -0.60 1.77 15.53
CA PHE A 124 0.40 2.80 15.30
C PHE A 124 -0.05 3.66 14.12
N THR A 125 -0.32 4.92 14.40
CA THR A 125 -0.89 5.85 13.42
C THR A 125 0.15 6.67 12.68
N ARG A 126 1.43 6.41 12.96
CA ARG A 126 2.60 7.01 12.32
C ARG A 126 3.70 5.97 12.24
N GLY A 127 4.53 6.10 11.24
CA GLY A 127 5.70 5.26 11.06
C GLY A 127 6.13 5.19 9.59
N THR A 128 7.36 4.78 9.38
CA THR A 128 7.97 4.68 8.06
C THR A 128 7.92 3.24 7.55
N TYR A 129 7.40 3.08 6.34
CA TYR A 129 7.40 1.80 5.62
C TYR A 129 8.66 1.70 4.75
N ALA A 130 9.57 0.77 5.02
CA ALA A 130 10.66 0.43 4.11
C ALA A 130 10.17 -0.52 3.02
N ASN A 131 10.31 -0.12 1.76
CA ASN A 131 9.97 -0.93 0.60
C ASN A 131 11.21 -1.57 -0.01
N THR A 132 11.23 -2.88 -0.14
CA THR A 132 12.29 -3.65 -0.81
C THR A 132 11.78 -4.30 -2.09
N ASP A 133 12.64 -5.00 -2.83
CA ASP A 133 12.24 -5.63 -4.10
C ASP A 133 11.50 -6.95 -3.94
N GLY A 134 11.81 -7.72 -2.93
CA GLY A 134 11.11 -8.94 -2.60
C GLY A 134 11.41 -10.15 -3.46
N ARG A 135 10.53 -11.12 -3.37
CA ARG A 135 10.59 -12.56 -3.60
C ARG A 135 11.53 -13.28 -2.62
N HIS A 136 12.00 -12.59 -1.60
CA HIS A 136 12.72 -13.11 -0.44
C HIS A 136 12.43 -12.20 0.74
N PHE A 137 12.57 -12.70 1.93
CA PHE A 137 12.64 -11.87 3.13
C PHE A 137 14.03 -11.27 3.23
N GLU A 138 14.13 -10.08 3.78
CA GLU A 138 15.37 -9.35 3.97
C GLU A 138 16.29 -10.12 4.92
N SER A 139 17.59 -10.15 4.61
CA SER A 139 18.60 -10.74 5.49
C SER A 139 18.73 -9.99 6.82
N PRO A 140 19.32 -10.60 7.88
CA PRO A 140 19.57 -9.89 9.13
C PRO A 140 20.40 -8.61 8.97
N ALA A 141 21.31 -8.57 8.00
CA ALA A 141 22.14 -7.39 7.73
C ALA A 141 21.30 -6.26 7.09
N GLU A 142 20.39 -6.58 6.16
CA GLU A 142 19.48 -5.62 5.57
C GLU A 142 18.50 -5.06 6.63
N ILE A 143 17.93 -5.92 7.48
CA ILE A 143 17.10 -5.50 8.60
C ILE A 143 17.88 -4.59 9.57
N ALA A 144 19.11 -4.93 9.90
CA ALA A 144 19.96 -4.10 10.75
C ALA A 144 20.26 -2.73 10.12
N MET A 145 20.43 -2.67 8.81
CA MET A 145 20.63 -1.42 8.06
C MET A 145 19.38 -0.55 8.08
N LEU A 146 18.20 -1.15 7.95
CA LEU A 146 16.92 -0.45 7.97
C LEU A 146 16.50 0.01 9.38
N ASN A 147 17.04 -0.62 10.42
CA ASN A 147 16.74 -0.28 11.81
C ASN A 147 17.20 1.16 12.11
N GLY A 148 16.32 1.97 12.67
CA GLY A 148 16.54 3.40 12.90
C GLY A 148 16.12 4.31 11.74
N HIS A 149 15.72 3.74 10.60
CA HIS A 149 15.22 4.48 9.44
C HIS A 149 13.78 4.14 9.09
N ALA A 150 13.31 2.95 9.49
CA ALA A 150 11.95 2.48 9.22
C ALA A 150 11.42 1.62 10.38
N ASP A 151 10.10 1.49 10.43
CA ASP A 151 9.39 0.75 11.46
C ASP A 151 8.94 -0.64 10.99
N ILE A 152 8.54 -0.71 9.73
CA ILE A 152 8.08 -1.94 9.07
C ILE A 152 8.74 -2.10 7.71
N VAL A 153 8.81 -3.33 7.23
CA VAL A 153 9.35 -3.67 5.92
C VAL A 153 8.36 -4.51 5.12
N GLY A 154 8.28 -4.22 3.84
CA GLY A 154 7.47 -4.97 2.90
C GLY A 154 7.79 -4.60 1.46
N GLN A 155 6.97 -5.02 0.50
CA GLN A 155 7.35 -5.02 -0.90
C GLN A 155 6.27 -4.47 -1.82
N SER A 156 5.29 -3.73 -1.29
CA SER A 156 4.10 -3.35 -2.05
C SER A 156 3.93 -1.85 -2.28
N ILE A 157 4.37 -0.99 -1.35
CA ILE A 157 4.07 0.44 -1.42
C ILE A 157 4.75 1.17 -2.59
N CYS A 158 5.93 0.72 -3.02
CA CYS A 158 6.59 1.24 -4.22
C CYS A 158 6.56 0.21 -5.36
N PRO A 159 6.27 0.64 -6.58
CA PRO A 159 6.11 2.01 -7.10
C PRO A 159 4.70 2.60 -6.96
N GLU A 160 3.77 1.94 -6.29
CA GLU A 160 2.35 2.32 -6.25
C GLU A 160 2.12 3.74 -5.75
N VAL A 161 2.82 4.15 -4.69
CA VAL A 161 2.64 5.45 -4.04
C VAL A 161 2.95 6.62 -4.99
N TYR A 162 3.99 6.50 -5.82
CA TYR A 162 4.29 7.55 -6.78
C TYR A 162 3.52 7.40 -8.10
N LEU A 163 3.14 6.20 -8.52
CA LEU A 163 2.19 6.02 -9.62
C LEU A 163 0.80 6.59 -9.27
N ALA A 164 0.36 6.45 -8.01
CA ALA A 164 -0.86 7.11 -7.54
C ALA A 164 -0.75 8.63 -7.65
N ARG A 165 0.39 9.21 -7.25
CA ARG A 165 0.66 10.64 -7.42
C ARG A 165 0.65 11.05 -8.89
N GLU A 166 1.25 10.26 -9.76
CA GLU A 166 1.30 10.54 -11.20
C GLU A 166 -0.09 10.60 -11.84
N ILE A 167 -0.98 9.68 -11.50
CA ILE A 167 -2.38 9.71 -11.98
C ILE A 167 -3.28 10.70 -11.23
N GLY A 168 -2.76 11.41 -10.22
CA GLY A 168 -3.50 12.37 -9.41
C GLY A 168 -4.48 11.75 -8.44
N ALA A 169 -4.28 10.50 -8.05
CA ALA A 169 -5.03 9.83 -7.02
C ALA A 169 -4.41 10.02 -5.63
N CYS A 170 -5.24 9.96 -4.59
CA CYS A 170 -4.80 9.83 -3.21
C CYS A 170 -4.41 8.38 -2.93
N TYR A 171 -3.39 8.17 -2.10
CA TYR A 171 -2.94 6.84 -1.69
C TYR A 171 -2.82 6.74 -0.17
N ALA A 172 -3.26 5.64 0.42
CA ALA A 172 -3.04 5.31 1.83
C ALA A 172 -2.96 3.79 2.00
N GLY A 173 -2.32 3.34 3.07
CA GLY A 173 -2.16 1.92 3.34
C GLY A 173 -2.50 1.54 4.77
N LEU A 174 -3.06 0.35 4.93
CA LEU A 174 -3.28 -0.34 6.20
C LEU A 174 -2.39 -1.57 6.26
N TYR A 175 -1.42 -1.56 7.14
CA TYR A 175 -0.48 -2.66 7.27
C TYR A 175 -0.58 -3.30 8.63
N TYR A 176 -0.41 -4.62 8.69
CA TYR A 176 -0.43 -5.38 9.93
C TYR A 176 0.80 -6.27 10.02
N VAL A 177 1.36 -6.35 11.21
CA VAL A 177 2.58 -7.10 11.44
C VAL A 177 2.27 -8.59 11.44
N VAL A 178 2.86 -9.32 10.50
CA VAL A 178 2.69 -10.79 10.37
C VAL A 178 3.92 -11.57 10.79
N ASN A 179 5.09 -10.92 10.77
CA ASN A 179 6.36 -11.52 11.20
C ASN A 179 7.33 -10.46 11.73
N TYR A 180 8.40 -10.91 12.33
CA TYR A 180 9.54 -10.06 12.67
C TYR A 180 10.54 -10.10 11.53
N GLY A 181 11.21 -8.98 11.26
CA GLY A 181 12.37 -8.94 10.39
C GLY A 181 13.45 -9.90 10.88
N GLU A 182 14.20 -10.48 9.97
CA GLU A 182 15.23 -11.46 10.31
C GLU A 182 16.27 -10.87 11.27
N GLY A 183 16.61 -11.63 12.31
CA GLY A 183 17.51 -11.21 13.37
C GLY A 183 16.87 -10.43 14.53
N ILE A 184 15.59 -10.09 14.48
CA ILE A 184 14.87 -9.43 15.57
C ILE A 184 14.34 -10.45 16.58
N LYS A 185 13.46 -11.33 16.14
CA LYS A 185 12.92 -12.46 16.90
C LYS A 185 12.66 -13.65 15.95
N PRO A 186 12.75 -14.90 16.44
CA PRO A 186 12.26 -16.04 15.68
C PRO A 186 10.77 -15.90 15.36
N TRP A 187 10.37 -16.35 14.17
CA TRP A 187 8.99 -16.40 13.72
C TRP A 187 8.76 -17.64 12.85
N SER A 188 7.51 -18.01 12.57
CA SER A 188 7.16 -19.15 11.73
C SER A 188 6.18 -18.78 10.65
N HIS A 189 6.27 -19.43 9.48
CA HIS A 189 5.34 -19.22 8.37
C HIS A 189 3.90 -19.57 8.75
N GLN A 190 3.69 -20.56 9.64
CA GLN A 190 2.35 -20.93 10.08
C GLN A 190 1.65 -19.76 10.79
N VAL A 191 2.36 -19.08 11.69
CA VAL A 191 1.82 -17.90 12.39
C VAL A 191 1.50 -16.77 11.41
N LEU A 192 2.33 -16.58 10.41
CA LEU A 192 2.09 -15.59 9.35
C LEU A 192 0.82 -15.92 8.56
N GLU A 193 0.64 -17.17 8.15
CA GLU A 193 -0.55 -17.64 7.43
C GLU A 193 -1.82 -17.51 8.29
N ASP A 194 -1.75 -17.93 9.56
CA ASP A 194 -2.87 -17.83 10.50
C ASP A 194 -3.35 -16.37 10.63
N ILE A 195 -2.40 -15.41 10.78
CA ILE A 195 -2.75 -13.99 10.86
C ILE A 195 -3.45 -13.51 9.58
N PHE A 196 -2.97 -13.89 8.41
CA PHE A 196 -3.60 -13.52 7.14
C PHE A 196 -5.04 -13.98 7.04
N TYR A 197 -5.33 -15.23 7.44
CA TYR A 197 -6.68 -15.78 7.33
C TYR A 197 -7.61 -15.30 8.44
N ASP A 198 -7.13 -15.26 9.68
CA ASP A 198 -7.94 -14.87 10.84
C ASP A 198 -8.36 -13.39 10.79
N ASP A 199 -7.45 -12.51 10.40
CA ASP A 199 -7.67 -11.07 10.46
C ASP A 199 -8.31 -10.49 9.19
N ALA A 200 -8.34 -11.24 8.07
CA ALA A 200 -8.92 -10.79 6.80
C ALA A 200 -10.37 -10.28 6.88
N PRO A 201 -11.31 -10.92 7.64
CA PRO A 201 -12.66 -10.40 7.78
C PRO A 201 -12.73 -9.04 8.48
N MET A 202 -11.88 -8.82 9.49
CA MET A 202 -11.80 -7.56 10.21
C MET A 202 -11.19 -6.45 9.32
N ILE A 203 -10.09 -6.76 8.63
CA ILE A 203 -9.44 -5.84 7.67
C ILE A 203 -10.44 -5.41 6.60
N SER A 204 -11.21 -6.36 6.06
CA SER A 204 -12.26 -6.06 5.09
C SER A 204 -13.31 -5.09 5.63
N LYS A 205 -13.75 -5.25 6.89
CA LYS A 205 -14.70 -4.31 7.53
C LYS A 205 -14.10 -2.92 7.69
N ILE A 206 -12.83 -2.82 8.11
CA ILE A 206 -12.12 -1.54 8.24
C ILE A 206 -12.11 -0.81 6.89
N LEU A 207 -11.68 -1.49 5.83
CA LEU A 207 -11.58 -0.90 4.50
C LEU A 207 -12.94 -0.51 3.94
N LEU A 208 -13.96 -1.36 4.04
CA LEU A 208 -15.30 -1.08 3.55
C LEU A 208 -15.94 0.11 4.28
N ASP A 209 -15.78 0.22 5.60
CA ASP A 209 -16.30 1.37 6.34
C ASP A 209 -15.51 2.65 6.02
N THR A 210 -14.20 2.54 5.80
CA THR A 210 -13.39 3.68 5.35
C THR A 210 -13.82 4.16 3.96
N ILE A 211 -14.10 3.26 3.02
CA ILE A 211 -14.62 3.60 1.71
C ILE A 211 -15.99 4.29 1.84
N ARG A 212 -16.90 3.78 2.68
CA ARG A 212 -18.21 4.40 2.95
C ARG A 212 -18.07 5.83 3.49
N SER A 213 -17.18 6.02 4.45
CA SER A 213 -16.92 7.35 5.02
C SER A 213 -16.42 8.34 3.97
N LEU A 214 -15.47 7.91 3.15
CA LEU A 214 -14.87 8.75 2.10
C LEU A 214 -15.78 8.97 0.88
N ALA A 215 -16.71 8.06 0.61
CA ALA A 215 -17.67 8.20 -0.49
C ALA A 215 -18.54 9.46 -0.35
N GLN A 216 -18.76 9.93 0.88
CA GLN A 216 -19.54 11.11 1.21
C GLN A 216 -18.71 12.39 1.40
N GLN A 217 -17.42 12.34 1.10
CA GLN A 217 -16.49 13.44 1.32
C GLN A 217 -15.81 13.88 0.02
N ASP A 218 -15.75 15.18 -0.19
CA ASP A 218 -14.86 15.76 -1.19
C ASP A 218 -13.39 15.54 -0.83
N ARG A 219 -12.53 15.60 -1.84
CA ARG A 219 -11.08 15.56 -1.60
C ARG A 219 -10.61 16.89 -1.05
N ASN A 220 -10.24 16.89 0.22
CA ASN A 220 -9.68 18.04 0.92
C ASN A 220 -8.19 17.75 1.26
N CYS A 221 -7.37 17.62 0.23
CA CYS A 221 -5.93 17.33 0.35
C CYS A 221 -5.18 17.89 -0.86
N GLU A 222 -3.87 18.01 -0.75
CA GLU A 222 -3.02 18.54 -1.81
C GLU A 222 -2.53 17.48 -2.82
N CYS A 223 -2.97 16.21 -2.73
CA CYS A 223 -2.44 15.12 -3.56
C CYS A 223 -2.46 15.43 -5.07
N LEU A 224 -3.46 16.13 -5.56
CA LEU A 224 -3.56 16.50 -6.97
C LEU A 224 -2.59 17.62 -7.34
N SER A 225 -2.35 18.60 -6.47
CA SER A 225 -1.50 19.76 -6.73
C SER A 225 0.01 19.48 -6.58
N LEU A 226 0.35 18.37 -5.90
CA LEU A 226 1.74 17.95 -5.66
C LEU A 226 2.36 17.16 -6.83
N ARG A 227 1.72 17.15 -7.99
CA ARG A 227 2.31 16.76 -9.26
C ARG A 227 2.39 17.99 -10.16
N LYS A 228 3.58 18.24 -10.73
CA LYS A 228 3.82 19.40 -11.59
C LYS A 228 4.10 18.93 -12.99
N GLU A 229 3.35 19.42 -13.96
CA GLU A 229 3.60 19.13 -15.37
C GLU A 229 4.95 19.74 -15.80
N THR A 230 5.77 18.94 -16.46
CA THR A 230 7.14 19.29 -16.84
C THR A 230 7.31 19.47 -18.35
N TYR A 231 6.44 20.13 -19.02
CA TYR A 231 6.46 20.39 -20.48
C TYR A 231 5.62 19.45 -21.35
#